data_ea819936ef8ebb84150a3f5442e03672
#
_entry.id   ea819936ef8ebb84150a3f5442e03672
#
_cell.length_a   1.000
_cell.length_b   1.000
_cell.length_c   1.000
_cell.angle_alpha   90.00
_cell.angle_beta   90.00
_cell.angle_gamma   90.00
#
_symmetry.space_group_name_H-M   'P 1'
#
loop_
_entity.id
_entity.type
_entity.pdbx_description
1 polymer ?
#
loop_
_entity_poly.entity_id
_entity_poly.type
_entity_poly.pdbx_seq_one_letter_code
_entity_poly.pdbx_strand_id
1 'polypeptide(L)'
;MASKLWEKNFEVNQEIEKFTVGRDRELDLFLAKHDVLGSMAHITMLQSIGLLEKEELKALLAELKNIHAEIEAGRFVIEEGVEDVHSQVELMLTRKLGDMGKKIHSGRSRNDQVLVDLKLFTRQQLMEIAEEVRVLFDELIAQSNRYKDVLMPGYTHLQVAMPSSFGLWFGAYAESLVDDMLFLQAAFKMTNRNPLGSAAGYGSSFPLNRTMTTELLGFDSMNYNVVYAQMGRGKMERNVAFALAGLAGTLSKLAFDACMFNSQNFGFVKLPNECTTGSSIMPHKKNPDVFELTRAKCNKLQALPQQIVLIMNNLPCGYFRDLQIIKEVFIPAFQEIKDCLQMVAYIINKIQVNEHILDDPKYDNMFSVEEVNRLAAAGMPFRDAYKKVGLDIEAGTFTPDKHVAHTHEGSIGNLCNDRIVSLMDQVWSGFNFSKMQEAEKKLLASE
;
A
#
# COMPACT_ATOMS: atom_id res chain seq x y z
N MET A 1 26.63 -30.68 8.63
CA MET A 1 25.54 -30.56 7.64
C MET A 1 24.32 -30.15 8.42
N ALA A 2 23.62 -29.13 7.97
CA ALA A 2 22.34 -28.74 8.57
C ALA A 2 21.32 -29.83 8.20
N SER A 3 20.86 -30.61 9.19
CA SER A 3 19.78 -31.60 8.94
C SER A 3 18.42 -30.90 8.94
N LYS A 4 17.58 -31.21 7.98
CA LYS A 4 16.20 -30.69 7.96
C LYS A 4 15.41 -31.28 9.14
N LEU A 5 14.55 -30.51 9.77
CA LEU A 5 13.75 -30.91 10.95
C LEU A 5 12.96 -32.23 10.74
N TRP A 6 12.61 -32.54 9.48
CA TRP A 6 11.85 -33.76 9.09
C TRP A 6 12.71 -34.87 8.46
N GLU A 7 14.05 -34.71 8.37
CA GLU A 7 14.95 -35.64 7.71
C GLU A 7 15.09 -36.97 8.49
N LYS A 8 14.74 -38.06 7.85
CA LYS A 8 14.82 -39.42 8.37
C LYS A 8 15.68 -40.28 7.46
N ASN A 9 16.99 -40.30 7.66
CA ASN A 9 17.96 -41.26 7.08
C ASN A 9 17.86 -41.51 5.55
N PHE A 10 17.44 -40.52 4.73
CA PHE A 10 17.50 -40.58 3.27
C PHE A 10 17.99 -39.26 2.70
N GLU A 11 18.81 -39.32 1.65
CA GLU A 11 19.25 -38.10 0.94
C GLU A 11 18.11 -37.51 0.13
N VAL A 12 17.87 -36.22 0.30
CA VAL A 12 16.90 -35.47 -0.51
C VAL A 12 17.53 -35.17 -1.85
N ASN A 13 16.82 -35.48 -2.93
CA ASN A 13 17.25 -35.13 -4.27
C ASN A 13 17.37 -33.61 -4.40
N GLN A 14 18.54 -33.12 -4.78
CA GLN A 14 18.86 -31.69 -4.87
C GLN A 14 17.96 -30.92 -5.85
N GLU A 15 17.51 -31.57 -6.94
CA GLU A 15 16.60 -30.94 -7.90
C GLU A 15 15.21 -30.78 -7.33
N ILE A 16 14.72 -31.77 -6.58
CA ILE A 16 13.43 -31.69 -5.87
C ILE A 16 13.51 -30.61 -4.80
N GLU A 17 14.63 -30.54 -4.06
CA GLU A 17 14.85 -29.48 -3.07
C GLU A 17 14.81 -28.10 -3.72
N LYS A 18 15.56 -27.89 -4.79
CA LYS A 18 15.60 -26.61 -5.52
C LYS A 18 14.21 -26.21 -6.01
N PHE A 19 13.43 -27.14 -6.54
CA PHE A 19 12.07 -26.89 -7.02
C PHE A 19 11.13 -26.53 -5.86
N THR A 20 11.20 -27.26 -4.74
CA THR A 20 10.26 -27.07 -3.63
C THR A 20 10.57 -25.89 -2.73
N VAL A 21 11.84 -25.53 -2.58
CA VAL A 21 12.26 -24.31 -1.87
C VAL A 21 12.00 -23.07 -2.73
N GLY A 22 12.26 -23.16 -4.03
CA GLY A 22 12.05 -22.05 -4.96
C GLY A 22 12.77 -20.80 -4.52
N ARG A 23 12.04 -19.68 -4.41
CA ARG A 23 12.55 -18.38 -3.98
C ARG A 23 12.37 -18.10 -2.48
N ASP A 24 11.99 -19.09 -1.68
CA ASP A 24 11.70 -18.86 -0.25
C ASP A 24 12.89 -18.30 0.51
N ARG A 25 14.10 -18.79 0.27
CA ARG A 25 15.30 -18.25 0.94
C ARG A 25 15.50 -16.75 0.70
N GLU A 26 15.19 -16.26 -0.49
CA GLU A 26 15.28 -14.85 -0.84
C GLU A 26 14.15 -14.03 -0.20
N LEU A 27 12.92 -14.55 -0.31
CA LEU A 27 11.73 -13.83 0.13
C LEU A 27 11.55 -13.86 1.64
N ASP A 28 11.98 -14.92 2.31
CA ASP A 28 11.88 -15.05 3.76
C ASP A 28 12.83 -14.09 4.49
N LEU A 29 13.85 -13.54 3.84
CA LEU A 29 14.67 -12.47 4.43
C LEU A 29 13.81 -11.24 4.79
N PHE A 30 12.77 -10.95 4.04
CA PHE A 30 11.82 -9.88 4.38
C PHE A 30 10.96 -10.21 5.61
N LEU A 31 10.84 -11.48 5.95
CA LEU A 31 10.06 -11.97 7.10
C LEU A 31 10.93 -12.18 8.35
N ALA A 32 12.26 -12.17 8.23
CA ALA A 32 13.19 -12.56 9.29
C ALA A 32 12.99 -11.77 10.60
N LYS A 33 12.84 -10.45 10.52
CA LYS A 33 12.53 -9.61 11.70
C LYS A 33 11.23 -10.06 12.38
N HIS A 34 10.23 -10.38 11.61
CA HIS A 34 8.90 -10.74 12.07
C HIS A 34 8.86 -12.15 12.68
N ASP A 35 9.64 -13.10 12.15
CA ASP A 35 9.82 -14.43 12.73
C ASP A 35 10.48 -14.34 14.12
N VAL A 36 11.49 -13.49 14.28
CA VAL A 36 12.11 -13.26 15.58
C VAL A 36 11.12 -12.67 16.58
N LEU A 37 10.33 -11.67 16.20
CA LEU A 37 9.32 -11.08 17.08
C LEU A 37 8.23 -12.09 17.45
N GLY A 38 7.72 -12.86 16.49
CA GLY A 38 6.78 -13.95 16.71
C GLY A 38 7.34 -15.01 17.67
N SER A 39 8.62 -15.37 17.49
CA SER A 39 9.34 -16.31 18.35
C SER A 39 9.53 -15.79 19.77
N MET A 40 9.87 -14.51 19.97
CA MET A 40 9.98 -13.90 21.30
C MET A 40 8.65 -13.94 22.06
N ALA A 41 7.54 -13.59 21.39
CA ALA A 41 6.22 -13.68 22.00
C ALA A 41 5.84 -15.13 22.34
N HIS A 42 6.18 -16.06 21.45
CA HIS A 42 5.89 -17.48 21.64
C HIS A 42 6.62 -18.08 22.85
N ILE A 43 7.93 -17.87 22.96
CA ILE A 43 8.72 -18.42 24.10
C ILE A 43 8.33 -17.78 25.43
N THR A 44 7.93 -16.50 25.44
CA THR A 44 7.39 -15.84 26.62
C THR A 44 6.10 -16.52 27.06
N MET A 45 5.24 -16.88 26.12
CA MET A 45 4.03 -17.66 26.39
C MET A 45 4.39 -19.08 26.87
N LEU A 46 5.36 -19.76 26.26
CA LEU A 46 5.76 -21.10 26.69
C LEU A 46 6.25 -21.13 28.15
N GLN A 47 6.97 -20.11 28.58
CA GLN A 47 7.37 -19.98 29.99
C GLN A 47 6.15 -19.80 30.89
N SER A 48 5.17 -19.01 30.49
CA SER A 48 3.95 -18.77 31.29
C SER A 48 3.09 -20.01 31.52
N ILE A 49 3.22 -21.04 30.67
CA ILE A 49 2.52 -22.33 30.79
C ILE A 49 3.43 -23.46 31.28
N GLY A 50 4.66 -23.13 31.74
CA GLY A 50 5.57 -24.08 32.37
C GLY A 50 6.34 -25.01 31.42
N LEU A 51 6.42 -24.67 30.12
CA LEU A 51 7.24 -25.41 29.14
C LEU A 51 8.68 -24.89 29.03
N LEU A 52 8.95 -23.73 29.60
CA LEU A 52 10.30 -23.14 29.74
C LEU A 52 10.51 -22.66 31.17
N GLU A 53 11.70 -22.82 31.68
CA GLU A 53 12.13 -22.20 32.94
C GLU A 53 12.46 -20.71 32.71
N LYS A 54 12.52 -19.90 33.76
CA LYS A 54 12.80 -18.45 33.65
C LYS A 54 14.17 -18.17 33.07
N GLU A 55 15.16 -18.92 33.49
CA GLU A 55 16.55 -18.82 33.00
C GLU A 55 16.67 -19.21 31.52
N GLU A 56 15.89 -20.20 31.09
CA GLU A 56 15.83 -20.62 29.69
C GLU A 56 15.18 -19.50 28.83
N LEU A 57 14.09 -18.93 29.31
CA LEU A 57 13.44 -17.79 28.64
C LEU A 57 14.42 -16.62 28.46
N LYS A 58 15.14 -16.25 29.56
CA LYS A 58 16.11 -15.15 29.52
C LYS A 58 17.24 -15.41 28.49
N ALA A 59 17.78 -16.62 28.46
CA ALA A 59 18.83 -16.97 27.49
C ALA A 59 18.31 -16.95 26.03
N LEU A 60 17.14 -17.47 25.80
CA LEU A 60 16.50 -17.48 24.47
C LEU A 60 16.14 -16.07 23.99
N LEU A 61 15.58 -15.22 24.86
CA LEU A 61 15.30 -13.82 24.53
C LEU A 61 16.59 -13.05 24.19
N ALA A 62 17.66 -13.23 24.96
CA ALA A 62 18.93 -12.59 24.70
C ALA A 62 19.46 -12.96 23.31
N GLU A 63 19.43 -14.27 22.95
CA GLU A 63 19.91 -14.69 21.63
C GLU A 63 19.01 -14.29 20.50
N LEU A 64 17.68 -14.29 20.66
CA LEU A 64 16.76 -13.76 19.66
C LEU A 64 16.97 -12.26 19.41
N LYS A 65 17.31 -11.47 20.43
CA LYS A 65 17.70 -10.06 20.25
C LYS A 65 19.01 -9.91 19.48
N ASN A 66 19.99 -10.80 19.70
CA ASN A 66 21.22 -10.82 18.91
C ASN A 66 20.90 -11.11 17.44
N ILE A 67 20.05 -12.11 17.18
CA ILE A 67 19.61 -12.44 15.80
C ILE A 67 18.87 -11.25 15.19
N HIS A 68 17.98 -10.59 15.94
CA HIS A 68 17.31 -9.38 15.49
C HIS A 68 18.30 -8.27 15.09
N ALA A 69 19.34 -8.05 15.91
CA ALA A 69 20.39 -7.08 15.61
C ALA A 69 21.20 -7.43 14.35
N GLU A 70 21.46 -8.72 14.09
CA GLU A 70 22.09 -9.19 12.85
C GLU A 70 21.21 -8.93 11.62
N ILE A 71 19.87 -9.11 11.76
CA ILE A 71 18.88 -8.81 10.70
C ILE A 71 18.88 -7.32 10.38
N GLU A 72 18.77 -6.46 11.40
CA GLU A 72 18.77 -5.00 11.22
C GLU A 72 20.07 -4.47 10.62
N ALA A 73 21.19 -5.16 10.90
CA ALA A 73 22.48 -4.83 10.34
C ALA A 73 22.73 -5.42 8.92
N GLY A 74 21.75 -6.13 8.35
CA GLY A 74 21.85 -6.75 7.03
C GLY A 74 22.85 -7.91 6.94
N ARG A 75 23.18 -8.55 8.06
CA ARG A 75 24.14 -9.68 8.12
C ARG A 75 23.48 -11.05 8.23
N PHE A 76 22.17 -11.08 8.51
CA PHE A 76 21.43 -12.34 8.58
C PHE A 76 21.30 -12.95 7.19
N VAL A 77 21.58 -14.25 7.08
CA VAL A 77 21.44 -15.03 5.84
C VAL A 77 20.79 -16.37 6.15
N ILE A 78 20.01 -16.89 5.22
CA ILE A 78 19.53 -18.27 5.26
C ILE A 78 20.58 -19.13 4.56
N GLU A 79 21.24 -20.00 5.33
CA GLU A 79 22.37 -20.80 4.87
C GLU A 79 21.95 -21.82 3.79
N GLU A 80 22.88 -22.20 2.94
CA GLU A 80 22.67 -23.27 1.98
C GLU A 80 22.32 -24.58 2.72
N GLY A 81 21.30 -25.30 2.25
CA GLY A 81 20.76 -26.49 2.91
C GLY A 81 19.73 -26.22 4.01
N VAL A 82 19.50 -24.95 4.38
CA VAL A 82 18.40 -24.52 5.24
C VAL A 82 17.21 -24.14 4.36
N GLU A 83 16.00 -24.57 4.72
CA GLU A 83 14.82 -24.45 3.87
C GLU A 83 14.22 -23.03 3.92
N ASP A 84 14.11 -22.45 5.10
CA ASP A 84 13.36 -21.22 5.38
C ASP A 84 13.94 -20.44 6.58
N VAL A 85 13.38 -19.26 6.84
CA VAL A 85 13.78 -18.39 7.96
C VAL A 85 13.58 -19.07 9.31
N HIS A 86 12.51 -19.84 9.50
CA HIS A 86 12.18 -20.50 10.76
C HIS A 86 13.28 -21.50 11.14
N SER A 87 13.71 -22.30 10.14
CA SER A 87 14.81 -23.26 10.32
C SER A 87 16.13 -22.57 10.58
N GLN A 88 16.39 -21.42 9.96
CA GLN A 88 17.63 -20.67 10.20
C GLN A 88 17.67 -20.11 11.62
N VAL A 89 16.60 -19.52 12.11
CA VAL A 89 16.53 -19.00 13.48
C VAL A 89 16.69 -20.13 14.51
N GLU A 90 15.98 -21.25 14.33
CA GLU A 90 16.13 -22.41 15.22
C GLU A 90 17.56 -23.01 15.18
N LEU A 91 18.19 -23.06 14.01
CA LEU A 91 19.58 -23.51 13.86
C LEU A 91 20.55 -22.61 14.62
N MET A 92 20.42 -21.29 14.51
CA MET A 92 21.24 -20.33 15.23
C MET A 92 21.09 -20.48 16.74
N LEU A 93 19.84 -20.56 17.22
CA LEU A 93 19.56 -20.81 18.65
C LEU A 93 20.15 -22.13 19.12
N THR A 94 20.02 -23.23 18.36
CA THR A 94 20.53 -24.53 18.71
C THR A 94 22.06 -24.56 18.72
N ARG A 95 22.72 -23.90 17.78
CA ARG A 95 24.19 -23.77 17.78
C ARG A 95 24.71 -23.02 18.99
N LYS A 96 23.98 -22.01 19.46
CA LYS A 96 24.36 -21.16 20.58
C LYS A 96 24.01 -21.76 21.94
N LEU A 97 22.81 -22.34 22.06
CA LEU A 97 22.17 -22.73 23.32
C LEU A 97 21.95 -24.25 23.46
N GLY A 98 22.37 -25.06 22.48
CA GLY A 98 22.17 -26.51 22.49
C GLY A 98 20.71 -26.93 22.51
N ASP A 99 20.35 -27.91 23.34
CA ASP A 99 18.98 -28.45 23.40
C ASP A 99 17.92 -27.42 23.84
N MET A 100 18.35 -26.38 24.56
CA MET A 100 17.47 -25.28 24.93
C MET A 100 16.93 -24.56 23.68
N GLY A 101 17.77 -24.35 22.65
CA GLY A 101 17.38 -23.74 21.40
C GLY A 101 16.26 -24.50 20.67
N LYS A 102 16.22 -25.83 20.79
CA LYS A 102 15.20 -26.69 20.16
C LYS A 102 13.81 -26.54 20.80
N LYS A 103 13.74 -26.09 22.05
CA LYS A 103 12.45 -25.91 22.77
C LYS A 103 11.54 -24.85 22.12
N ILE A 104 12.10 -23.93 21.34
CA ILE A 104 11.36 -22.87 20.66
C ILE A 104 10.24 -23.40 19.76
N HIS A 105 10.36 -24.62 19.24
CA HIS A 105 9.37 -25.22 18.35
C HIS A 105 8.17 -25.85 19.07
N SER A 106 8.21 -25.94 20.40
CA SER A 106 7.14 -26.57 21.21
C SER A 106 5.79 -25.88 21.00
N GLY A 107 4.75 -26.64 20.69
CA GLY A 107 3.38 -26.12 20.55
C GLY A 107 3.08 -25.28 19.33
N ARG A 108 3.98 -25.18 18.35
CA ARG A 108 3.75 -24.48 17.08
C ARG A 108 4.14 -25.34 15.86
N SER A 109 3.79 -24.85 14.69
CA SER A 109 4.15 -25.41 13.39
C SER A 109 4.73 -24.31 12.52
N ARG A 110 5.53 -24.66 11.50
CA ARG A 110 5.89 -23.72 10.44
C ARG A 110 4.66 -23.03 9.82
N ASN A 111 3.53 -23.72 9.82
CA ASN A 111 2.29 -23.19 9.25
C ASN A 111 1.80 -21.95 9.98
N ASP A 112 1.74 -21.94 11.33
CA ASP A 112 1.32 -20.75 12.08
C ASP A 112 2.44 -19.75 12.28
N GLN A 113 3.72 -20.15 12.17
CA GLN A 113 4.85 -19.24 12.13
C GLN A 113 4.78 -18.34 10.88
N VAL A 114 4.74 -18.92 9.68
CA VAL A 114 4.66 -18.13 8.44
C VAL A 114 3.42 -17.24 8.39
N LEU A 115 2.32 -17.66 9.01
CA LEU A 115 1.10 -16.85 9.09
C LEU A 115 1.30 -15.60 9.95
N VAL A 116 1.93 -15.75 11.14
CA VAL A 116 2.18 -14.60 12.02
C VAL A 116 3.20 -13.67 11.39
N ASP A 117 4.25 -14.20 10.80
CA ASP A 117 5.28 -13.39 10.13
C ASP A 117 4.71 -12.55 9.00
N LEU A 118 3.93 -13.16 8.11
CA LEU A 118 3.27 -12.45 7.03
C LEU A 118 2.31 -11.37 7.53
N LYS A 119 1.60 -11.61 8.63
CA LYS A 119 0.71 -10.61 9.20
C LYS A 119 1.47 -9.46 9.88
N LEU A 120 2.54 -9.75 10.59
CA LEU A 120 3.41 -8.73 11.15
C LEU A 120 4.08 -7.89 10.06
N PHE A 121 4.65 -8.53 9.06
CA PHE A 121 5.20 -7.88 7.87
C PHE A 121 4.15 -7.01 7.17
N THR A 122 3.00 -7.58 6.84
CA THR A 122 1.94 -6.86 6.11
C THR A 122 1.42 -5.66 6.89
N ARG A 123 1.27 -5.76 8.23
CA ARG A 123 0.88 -4.62 9.07
C ARG A 123 1.87 -3.46 8.96
N GLN A 124 3.17 -3.78 9.04
CA GLN A 124 4.23 -2.77 8.90
C GLN A 124 4.18 -2.14 7.51
N GLN A 125 4.08 -2.95 6.45
CA GLN A 125 4.04 -2.44 5.08
C GLN A 125 2.80 -1.56 4.82
N LEU A 126 1.63 -1.92 5.35
CA LEU A 126 0.41 -1.11 5.25
C LEU A 126 0.53 0.21 6.03
N MET A 127 1.23 0.23 7.16
CA MET A 127 1.52 1.46 7.89
C MET A 127 2.40 2.39 7.05
N GLU A 128 3.51 1.88 6.53
CA GLU A 128 4.44 2.65 5.68
C GLU A 128 3.73 3.21 4.43
N ILE A 129 2.87 2.39 3.77
CA ILE A 129 2.08 2.85 2.62
C ILE A 129 1.08 3.93 3.03
N ALA A 130 0.39 3.78 4.17
CA ALA A 130 -0.55 4.79 4.65
C ALA A 130 0.16 6.13 4.94
N GLU A 131 1.38 6.10 5.48
CA GLU A 131 2.23 7.28 5.68
C GLU A 131 2.58 7.95 4.34
N GLU A 132 2.99 7.18 3.34
CA GLU A 132 3.29 7.70 2.00
C GLU A 132 2.04 8.26 1.28
N VAL A 133 0.88 7.61 1.44
CA VAL A 133 -0.40 8.14 0.93
C VAL A 133 -0.73 9.47 1.60
N ARG A 134 -0.49 9.60 2.91
CA ARG A 134 -0.70 10.85 3.63
C ARG A 134 0.20 11.97 3.11
N VAL A 135 1.47 11.67 2.84
CA VAL A 135 2.40 12.65 2.25
C VAL A 135 1.89 13.13 0.89
N LEU A 136 1.49 12.23 0.00
CA LEU A 136 0.93 12.60 -1.31
C LEU A 136 -0.37 13.40 -1.17
N PHE A 137 -1.25 13.00 -0.25
CA PHE A 137 -2.50 13.70 0.04
C PHE A 137 -2.23 15.15 0.47
N ASP A 138 -1.32 15.36 1.41
CA ASP A 138 -1.00 16.68 1.92
C ASP A 138 -0.40 17.58 0.82
N GLU A 139 0.44 17.03 -0.07
CA GLU A 139 0.95 17.74 -1.24
C GLU A 139 -0.16 18.12 -2.23
N LEU A 140 -1.09 17.22 -2.52
CA LEU A 140 -2.23 17.50 -3.40
C LEU A 140 -3.14 18.59 -2.84
N ILE A 141 -3.43 18.57 -1.53
CA ILE A 141 -4.19 19.61 -0.84
C ILE A 141 -3.44 20.96 -0.87
N ALA A 142 -2.13 20.93 -0.67
CA ALA A 142 -1.31 22.15 -0.76
C ALA A 142 -1.38 22.77 -2.18
N GLN A 143 -1.24 21.95 -3.22
CA GLN A 143 -1.36 22.42 -4.60
C GLN A 143 -2.79 22.87 -4.94
N SER A 144 -3.81 22.16 -4.45
CA SER A 144 -5.21 22.55 -4.61
C SER A 144 -5.46 23.95 -4.01
N ASN A 145 -4.97 24.22 -2.81
CA ASN A 145 -5.11 25.54 -2.16
C ASN A 145 -4.31 26.62 -2.87
N ARG A 146 -3.10 26.29 -3.34
CA ARG A 146 -2.22 27.23 -4.05
C ARG A 146 -2.83 27.72 -5.35
N TYR A 147 -3.44 26.82 -6.12
CA TYR A 147 -3.96 27.11 -7.45
C TYR A 147 -5.50 27.10 -7.52
N LYS A 148 -6.16 27.36 -6.38
CA LYS A 148 -7.63 27.35 -6.25
C LYS A 148 -8.34 28.28 -7.25
N ASP A 149 -7.73 29.44 -7.53
CA ASP A 149 -8.29 30.49 -8.36
C ASP A 149 -7.74 30.45 -9.80
N VAL A 150 -6.84 29.51 -10.12
CA VAL A 150 -6.27 29.37 -11.46
C VAL A 150 -7.15 28.44 -12.28
N LEU A 151 -7.90 29.03 -13.22
CA LEU A 151 -8.81 28.28 -14.10
C LEU A 151 -8.05 27.43 -15.12
N MET A 152 -8.65 26.31 -15.48
CA MET A 152 -8.19 25.43 -16.55
C MET A 152 -9.40 24.91 -17.34
N PRO A 153 -9.22 24.49 -18.62
CA PRO A 153 -10.30 23.88 -19.36
C PRO A 153 -10.71 22.53 -18.78
N GLY A 154 -11.99 22.35 -18.47
CA GLY A 154 -12.57 21.06 -18.15
C GLY A 154 -12.98 20.32 -19.44
N TYR A 155 -12.85 19.00 -19.44
CA TYR A 155 -13.10 18.13 -20.59
C TYR A 155 -14.16 17.09 -20.29
N THR A 156 -15.04 16.85 -21.26
CA THR A 156 -15.87 15.66 -21.35
C THR A 156 -15.70 15.07 -22.76
N HIS A 157 -15.61 13.75 -22.89
CA HIS A 157 -15.37 13.07 -24.18
C HIS A 157 -14.12 13.57 -24.94
N LEU A 158 -13.10 14.03 -24.22
CA LEU A 158 -11.92 14.71 -24.76
C LEU A 158 -12.24 15.97 -25.59
N GLN A 159 -13.42 16.57 -25.36
CA GLN A 159 -13.81 17.86 -25.91
C GLN A 159 -13.81 18.89 -24.78
N VAL A 160 -13.42 20.14 -25.11
CA VAL A 160 -13.52 21.27 -24.17
C VAL A 160 -14.99 21.44 -23.78
N ALA A 161 -15.25 21.45 -22.47
CA ALA A 161 -16.61 21.48 -21.95
C ALA A 161 -16.90 22.76 -21.17
N MET A 162 -16.43 22.86 -19.94
CA MET A 162 -16.73 23.95 -19.02
C MET A 162 -15.46 24.42 -18.29
N PRO A 163 -15.48 25.61 -17.67
CA PRO A 163 -14.40 26.01 -16.77
C PRO A 163 -14.20 25.02 -15.64
N SER A 164 -12.95 24.70 -15.37
CA SER A 164 -12.47 23.99 -14.19
C SER A 164 -11.37 24.81 -13.55
N SER A 165 -10.72 24.32 -12.50
CA SER A 165 -9.51 24.92 -11.93
C SER A 165 -8.46 23.87 -11.60
N PHE A 166 -7.20 24.28 -11.54
CA PHE A 166 -6.14 23.41 -11.02
C PHE A 166 -6.41 23.01 -9.57
N GLY A 167 -7.03 23.90 -8.78
CA GLY A 167 -7.47 23.57 -7.43
C GLY A 167 -8.43 22.39 -7.38
N LEU A 168 -9.44 22.36 -8.26
CA LEU A 168 -10.35 21.23 -8.39
C LEU A 168 -9.63 19.94 -8.85
N TRP A 169 -8.72 20.06 -9.81
CA TRP A 169 -7.99 18.90 -10.33
C TRP A 169 -7.14 18.21 -9.25
N PHE A 170 -6.33 18.98 -8.51
CA PHE A 170 -5.53 18.44 -7.40
C PHE A 170 -6.42 17.92 -6.26
N GLY A 171 -7.46 18.68 -5.91
CA GLY A 171 -8.41 18.31 -4.86
C GLY A 171 -9.16 17.02 -5.14
N ALA A 172 -9.52 16.75 -6.40
CA ALA A 172 -10.19 15.53 -6.81
C ALA A 172 -9.33 14.28 -6.53
N TYR A 173 -8.02 14.34 -6.78
CA TYR A 173 -7.12 13.23 -6.45
C TYR A 173 -6.88 13.12 -4.94
N ALA A 174 -6.82 14.23 -4.21
CA ALA A 174 -6.75 14.19 -2.75
C ALA A 174 -8.00 13.50 -2.16
N GLU A 175 -9.19 13.83 -2.61
CA GLU A 175 -10.43 13.19 -2.16
C GLU A 175 -10.50 11.70 -2.54
N SER A 176 -10.03 11.34 -3.74
CA SER A 176 -9.92 9.93 -4.17
C SER A 176 -9.02 9.11 -3.25
N LEU A 177 -7.91 9.70 -2.75
CA LEU A 177 -7.03 9.03 -1.80
C LEU A 177 -7.69 8.77 -0.44
N VAL A 178 -8.73 9.51 -0.05
CA VAL A 178 -9.51 9.22 1.17
C VAL A 178 -10.21 7.86 1.03
N ASP A 179 -10.82 7.58 -0.11
CA ASP A 179 -11.47 6.30 -0.38
C ASP A 179 -10.46 5.15 -0.43
N ASP A 180 -9.30 5.36 -1.07
CA ASP A 180 -8.23 4.37 -1.08
C ASP A 180 -7.70 4.09 0.34
N MET A 181 -7.58 5.12 1.18
CA MET A 181 -7.15 4.99 2.56
C MET A 181 -8.18 4.23 3.42
N LEU A 182 -9.48 4.40 3.19
CA LEU A 182 -10.53 3.58 3.81
C LEU A 182 -10.37 2.10 3.47
N PHE A 183 -10.04 1.81 2.22
CA PHE A 183 -9.84 0.44 1.77
C PHE A 183 -8.56 -0.17 2.38
N LEU A 184 -7.47 0.59 2.46
CA LEU A 184 -6.24 0.20 3.18
C LEU A 184 -6.53 -0.04 4.67
N GLN A 185 -7.34 0.80 5.32
CA GLN A 185 -7.73 0.63 6.71
C GLN A 185 -8.52 -0.68 6.92
N ALA A 186 -9.45 -1.00 6.03
CA ALA A 186 -10.18 -2.26 6.08
C ALA A 186 -9.25 -3.47 5.93
N ALA A 187 -8.28 -3.42 5.01
CA ALA A 187 -7.27 -4.45 4.82
C ALA A 187 -6.37 -4.59 6.06
N PHE A 188 -5.95 -3.47 6.67
CA PHE A 188 -5.19 -3.46 7.91
C PHE A 188 -5.95 -4.14 9.06
N LYS A 189 -7.21 -3.78 9.29
CA LYS A 189 -8.06 -4.39 10.33
C LYS A 189 -8.24 -5.90 10.15
N MET A 190 -8.33 -6.39 8.92
CA MET A 190 -8.41 -7.82 8.62
C MET A 190 -7.06 -8.52 8.86
N THR A 191 -5.95 -7.88 8.58
CA THR A 191 -4.59 -8.37 8.81
C THR A 191 -4.25 -8.39 10.30
N ASN A 192 -4.73 -7.41 11.06
CA ASN A 192 -4.38 -7.19 12.46
C ASN A 192 -5.10 -8.16 13.43
N ARG A 193 -5.02 -9.47 13.12
CA ARG A 193 -5.58 -10.57 13.92
C ARG A 193 -4.57 -11.69 14.05
N ASN A 194 -4.18 -12.02 15.30
CA ASN A 194 -3.15 -13.01 15.62
C ASN A 194 -3.55 -14.43 15.16
N PRO A 195 -2.76 -15.13 14.33
CA PRO A 195 -2.99 -16.53 13.96
C PRO A 195 -2.21 -17.50 14.84
N LEU A 196 -1.17 -17.04 15.56
CA LEU A 196 -0.22 -17.87 16.30
C LEU A 196 -0.92 -18.72 17.37
N GLY A 197 -0.44 -19.94 17.53
CA GLY A 197 -1.04 -20.97 18.38
C GLY A 197 -2.16 -21.76 17.69
N SER A 198 -2.39 -21.55 16.38
CA SER A 198 -3.20 -22.47 15.57
C SER A 198 -2.45 -23.75 15.21
N ALA A 199 -1.13 -23.78 15.43
CA ALA A 199 -0.22 -24.86 15.11
C ALA A 199 -0.35 -25.29 13.63
N ALA A 200 -0.52 -26.58 13.36
CA ALA A 200 -0.73 -27.06 11.98
C ALA A 200 -2.15 -26.77 11.43
N GLY A 201 -2.95 -25.95 12.12
CA GLY A 201 -4.30 -25.57 11.75
C GLY A 201 -5.41 -26.24 12.54
N TYR A 202 -5.04 -27.07 13.51
CA TYR A 202 -6.01 -27.85 14.31
C TYR A 202 -5.79 -27.68 15.81
N GLY A 203 -4.93 -26.70 16.21
CA GLY A 203 -4.59 -26.43 17.60
C GLY A 203 -3.53 -27.39 18.16
N SER A 204 -3.41 -27.38 19.49
CA SER A 204 -2.41 -28.18 20.22
C SER A 204 -3.01 -28.73 21.50
N SER A 205 -2.48 -29.86 21.99
CA SER A 205 -2.75 -30.40 23.33
C SER A 205 -2.09 -29.62 24.46
N PHE A 206 -1.12 -28.74 24.15
CA PHE A 206 -0.57 -27.81 25.13
C PHE A 206 -1.57 -26.69 25.46
N PRO A 207 -1.63 -26.19 26.69
CA PRO A 207 -2.55 -25.11 27.08
C PRO A 207 -2.05 -23.74 26.62
N LEU A 208 -1.87 -23.56 25.30
CA LEU A 208 -1.31 -22.35 24.70
C LEU A 208 -2.13 -21.10 25.08
N ASN A 209 -1.47 -20.06 25.57
CA ASN A 209 -2.10 -18.78 25.89
C ASN A 209 -2.04 -17.84 24.67
N ARG A 210 -3.01 -17.98 23.77
CA ARG A 210 -3.11 -17.16 22.54
C ARG A 210 -3.47 -15.70 22.83
N THR A 211 -4.13 -15.40 23.93
CA THR A 211 -4.41 -14.03 24.37
C THR A 211 -3.10 -13.31 24.69
N MET A 212 -2.21 -13.95 25.44
CA MET A 212 -0.89 -13.39 25.77
C MET A 212 -0.06 -13.07 24.51
N THR A 213 0.02 -14.00 23.57
CA THR A 213 0.78 -13.73 22.31
C THR A 213 0.12 -12.64 21.45
N THR A 214 -1.21 -12.49 21.51
CA THR A 214 -1.94 -11.41 20.85
C THR A 214 -1.57 -10.04 21.43
N GLU A 215 -1.49 -9.94 22.75
CA GLU A 215 -1.11 -8.71 23.47
C GLU A 215 0.37 -8.37 23.22
N LEU A 216 1.28 -9.36 23.39
CA LEU A 216 2.72 -9.18 23.20
C LEU A 216 3.07 -8.70 21.78
N LEU A 217 2.34 -9.15 20.76
CA LEU A 217 2.53 -8.77 19.37
C LEU A 217 1.70 -7.54 18.95
N GLY A 218 0.91 -6.97 19.84
CA GLY A 218 0.12 -5.78 19.59
C GLY A 218 -0.98 -5.96 18.55
N PHE A 219 -1.51 -7.18 18.39
CA PHE A 219 -2.70 -7.41 17.57
C PHE A 219 -3.96 -6.88 18.26
N ASP A 220 -4.96 -6.48 17.48
CA ASP A 220 -6.25 -6.04 18.04
C ASP A 220 -7.10 -7.20 18.55
N SER A 221 -6.97 -8.35 17.90
CA SER A 221 -7.66 -9.58 18.25
C SER A 221 -6.91 -10.80 17.70
N MET A 222 -7.52 -11.98 17.77
CA MET A 222 -6.97 -13.19 17.17
C MET A 222 -7.94 -13.82 16.15
N ASN A 223 -7.44 -14.70 15.32
CA ASN A 223 -8.27 -15.64 14.61
C ASN A 223 -8.67 -16.75 15.59
N TYR A 224 -9.87 -16.65 16.16
CA TYR A 224 -10.33 -17.56 17.23
C TYR A 224 -10.39 -19.00 16.78
N ASN A 225 -10.97 -19.27 15.63
CA ASN A 225 -11.02 -20.62 15.07
C ASN A 225 -9.68 -20.97 14.45
N VAL A 226 -9.03 -22.03 14.93
CA VAL A 226 -7.69 -22.44 14.48
C VAL A 226 -7.68 -22.92 13.03
N VAL A 227 -8.77 -23.52 12.55
CA VAL A 227 -8.91 -23.91 11.13
C VAL A 227 -9.00 -22.64 10.26
N TYR A 228 -9.79 -21.66 10.69
CA TYR A 228 -9.89 -20.37 9.98
C TYR A 228 -8.56 -19.61 9.96
N ALA A 229 -7.75 -19.70 11.02
CA ALA A 229 -6.42 -19.11 11.02
C ALA A 229 -5.59 -19.56 9.82
N GLN A 230 -5.61 -20.88 9.51
CA GLN A 230 -4.94 -21.43 8.34
C GLN A 230 -5.64 -21.09 7.01
N MET A 231 -6.98 -21.13 6.97
CA MET A 231 -7.76 -20.69 5.81
C MET A 231 -7.56 -19.21 5.49
N GLY A 232 -7.06 -18.44 6.46
CA GLY A 232 -6.70 -17.03 6.30
C GLY A 232 -5.52 -16.81 5.35
N ARG A 233 -4.65 -17.82 5.13
CA ARG A 233 -3.56 -17.77 4.18
C ARG A 233 -4.09 -17.63 2.75
N GLY A 234 -3.51 -16.76 1.96
CA GLY A 234 -3.99 -16.37 0.64
C GLY A 234 -5.18 -15.39 0.70
N LYS A 235 -6.15 -15.60 1.61
CA LYS A 235 -7.30 -14.70 1.77
C LYS A 235 -6.88 -13.32 2.29
N MET A 236 -5.95 -13.26 3.25
CA MET A 236 -5.42 -11.99 3.76
C MET A 236 -4.66 -11.28 2.65
N GLU A 237 -3.73 -11.96 2.00
CA GLU A 237 -2.91 -11.41 0.92
C GLU A 237 -3.78 -10.91 -0.24
N ARG A 238 -4.81 -11.66 -0.63
CA ARG A 238 -5.79 -11.24 -1.65
C ARG A 238 -6.50 -9.95 -1.27
N ASN A 239 -6.98 -9.83 -0.03
CA ASN A 239 -7.73 -8.64 0.41
C ASN A 239 -6.82 -7.40 0.47
N VAL A 240 -5.57 -7.57 0.91
CA VAL A 240 -4.55 -6.51 0.85
C VAL A 240 -4.24 -6.13 -0.60
N ALA A 241 -4.09 -7.12 -1.48
CA ALA A 241 -3.84 -6.88 -2.90
C ALA A 241 -4.95 -6.08 -3.57
N PHE A 242 -6.23 -6.30 -3.20
CA PHE A 242 -7.34 -5.46 -3.70
C PHE A 242 -7.22 -4.01 -3.24
N ALA A 243 -6.81 -3.76 -1.99
CA ALA A 243 -6.59 -2.40 -1.52
C ALA A 243 -5.41 -1.72 -2.25
N LEU A 244 -4.30 -2.43 -2.45
CA LEU A 244 -3.17 -1.93 -3.24
C LEU A 244 -3.55 -1.67 -4.70
N ALA A 245 -4.39 -2.53 -5.30
CA ALA A 245 -4.86 -2.36 -6.67
C ALA A 245 -5.77 -1.14 -6.82
N GLY A 246 -6.62 -0.83 -5.83
CA GLY A 246 -7.42 0.39 -5.78
C GLY A 246 -6.54 1.64 -5.80
N LEU A 247 -5.62 1.73 -4.85
CA LEU A 247 -4.64 2.82 -4.78
C LEU A 247 -3.82 2.96 -6.08
N ALA A 248 -3.36 1.84 -6.64
CA ALA A 248 -2.64 1.84 -7.92
C ALA A 248 -3.51 2.38 -9.07
N GLY A 249 -4.82 2.12 -9.06
CA GLY A 249 -5.76 2.69 -10.02
C GLY A 249 -5.81 4.21 -9.97
N THR A 250 -5.90 4.80 -8.78
CA THR A 250 -5.86 6.25 -8.55
C THR A 250 -4.55 6.85 -9.04
N LEU A 251 -3.40 6.27 -8.66
CA LEU A 251 -2.07 6.74 -9.10
C LEU A 251 -1.88 6.64 -10.61
N SER A 252 -2.36 5.54 -11.23
CA SER A 252 -2.29 5.38 -12.69
C SER A 252 -3.09 6.45 -13.43
N LYS A 253 -4.28 6.80 -12.90
CA LYS A 253 -5.12 7.85 -13.47
C LYS A 253 -4.47 9.22 -13.35
N LEU A 254 -3.92 9.56 -12.17
CA LEU A 254 -3.18 10.81 -11.96
C LEU A 254 -1.97 10.91 -12.90
N ALA A 255 -1.21 9.81 -13.04
CA ALA A 255 -0.05 9.76 -13.93
C ALA A 255 -0.46 9.92 -15.40
N PHE A 256 -1.61 9.38 -15.82
CA PHE A 256 -2.13 9.58 -17.16
C PHE A 256 -2.48 11.04 -17.42
N ASP A 257 -3.25 11.67 -16.51
CA ASP A 257 -3.60 13.09 -16.63
C ASP A 257 -2.35 13.97 -16.69
N ALA A 258 -1.37 13.72 -15.82
CA ALA A 258 -0.11 14.46 -15.79
C ALA A 258 0.67 14.36 -17.11
N CYS A 259 0.74 13.16 -17.71
CA CYS A 259 1.34 12.97 -19.03
C CYS A 259 0.58 13.75 -20.11
N MET A 260 -0.74 13.68 -20.11
CA MET A 260 -1.59 14.36 -21.09
C MET A 260 -1.47 15.87 -20.94
N PHE A 261 -1.57 16.40 -19.73
CA PHE A 261 -1.51 17.84 -19.46
C PHE A 261 -0.12 18.44 -19.66
N ASN A 262 0.94 17.62 -19.52
CA ASN A 262 2.31 18.04 -19.84
C ASN A 262 2.61 17.99 -21.35
N SER A 263 1.79 17.34 -22.16
CA SER A 263 2.02 17.26 -23.61
C SER A 263 1.98 18.64 -24.27
N GLN A 264 2.70 18.80 -25.38
CA GLN A 264 2.77 20.06 -26.13
C GLN A 264 1.41 20.56 -26.60
N ASN A 265 0.45 19.66 -26.87
CA ASN A 265 -0.88 20.01 -27.35
C ASN A 265 -1.79 20.58 -26.25
N PHE A 266 -1.60 20.15 -25.00
CA PHE A 266 -2.32 20.67 -23.84
C PHE A 266 -1.55 21.80 -23.16
N GLY A 267 -0.33 21.55 -22.75
CA GLY A 267 0.54 22.56 -22.14
C GLY A 267 0.01 23.12 -20.82
N PHE A 268 -0.83 22.36 -20.09
CA PHE A 268 -1.46 22.83 -18.85
C PHE A 268 -0.50 22.81 -17.69
N VAL A 269 0.40 21.84 -17.67
CA VAL A 269 1.45 21.69 -16.67
C VAL A 269 2.81 21.54 -17.30
N LYS A 270 3.84 21.91 -16.54
CA LYS A 270 5.24 21.73 -16.94
C LYS A 270 5.99 21.06 -15.80
N LEU A 271 6.80 20.07 -16.16
CA LEU A 271 7.68 19.41 -15.22
C LEU A 271 9.04 20.12 -15.19
N PRO A 272 9.68 20.25 -14.02
CA PRO A 272 11.06 20.70 -13.91
C PRO A 272 12.02 19.82 -14.71
N ASN A 273 13.14 20.38 -15.11
CA ASN A 273 14.12 19.64 -15.95
C ASN A 273 14.64 18.39 -15.27
N GLU A 274 14.86 18.43 -13.96
CA GLU A 274 15.31 17.29 -13.14
C GLU A 274 14.28 16.16 -13.02
N CYS A 275 13.03 16.43 -13.39
CA CYS A 275 11.92 15.44 -13.38
C CYS A 275 11.61 14.90 -14.77
N THR A 276 12.43 15.20 -15.77
CA THR A 276 12.23 14.81 -17.18
C THR A 276 13.49 14.15 -17.73
N THR A 277 13.33 13.29 -18.73
CA THR A 277 14.45 12.80 -19.51
C THR A 277 14.50 13.45 -20.88
N GLY A 278 15.69 13.53 -21.47
CA GLY A 278 15.91 14.08 -22.79
C GLY A 278 15.84 13.04 -23.89
N SER A 279 16.03 13.50 -25.13
CA SER A 279 16.19 12.64 -26.30
C SER A 279 17.64 12.72 -26.81
N SER A 280 18.20 11.60 -27.21
CA SER A 280 19.56 11.55 -27.80
C SER A 280 19.70 12.25 -29.16
N ILE A 281 18.57 12.51 -29.84
CA ILE A 281 18.53 13.09 -31.17
C ILE A 281 17.64 14.33 -31.30
N MET A 282 16.80 14.61 -30.32
CA MET A 282 15.86 15.75 -30.30
C MET A 282 16.12 16.64 -29.08
N PRO A 283 16.98 17.67 -29.17
CA PRO A 283 17.46 18.44 -28.03
C PRO A 283 16.38 19.25 -27.31
N HIS A 284 15.23 19.48 -27.93
CA HIS A 284 14.08 20.20 -27.36
C HIS A 284 13.11 19.30 -26.59
N LYS A 285 13.24 17.97 -26.74
CA LYS A 285 12.26 17.00 -26.19
C LYS A 285 12.53 16.70 -24.72
N LYS A 286 11.49 16.82 -23.90
CA LYS A 286 11.47 16.48 -22.47
C LYS A 286 10.34 15.51 -22.23
N ASN A 287 10.69 14.31 -21.73
CA ASN A 287 9.75 13.21 -21.54
C ASN A 287 9.30 13.15 -20.09
N PRO A 288 8.00 12.89 -19.80
CA PRO A 288 7.48 12.68 -18.46
C PRO A 288 7.67 11.24 -18.00
N ASP A 289 8.86 10.65 -18.18
CA ASP A 289 9.13 9.21 -18.00
C ASP A 289 8.72 8.70 -16.61
N VAL A 290 8.82 9.54 -15.59
CA VAL A 290 8.43 9.16 -14.23
C VAL A 290 6.94 8.85 -14.16
N PHE A 291 6.09 9.68 -14.78
CA PHE A 291 4.65 9.41 -14.84
C PHE A 291 4.31 8.25 -15.77
N GLU A 292 5.06 8.07 -16.86
CA GLU A 292 4.87 6.91 -17.73
C GLU A 292 5.18 5.60 -17.01
N LEU A 293 6.30 5.54 -16.29
CA LEU A 293 6.69 4.37 -15.48
C LEU A 293 5.75 4.15 -14.29
N THR A 294 5.33 5.22 -13.61
CA THR A 294 4.33 5.13 -12.54
C THR A 294 3.04 4.50 -13.07
N ARG A 295 2.52 5.00 -14.19
CA ARG A 295 1.32 4.44 -14.84
C ARG A 295 1.50 2.96 -15.17
N ALA A 296 2.63 2.57 -15.76
CA ALA A 296 2.89 1.18 -16.13
C ALA A 296 3.01 0.25 -14.91
N LYS A 297 3.76 0.66 -13.87
CA LYS A 297 3.89 -0.08 -12.61
C LYS A 297 2.54 -0.22 -11.90
N CYS A 298 1.77 0.85 -11.79
CA CYS A 298 0.44 0.85 -11.19
C CYS A 298 -0.55 -0.02 -11.98
N ASN A 299 -0.51 0.00 -13.33
CA ASN A 299 -1.33 -0.91 -14.14
C ASN A 299 -0.97 -2.39 -13.91
N LYS A 300 0.33 -2.70 -13.75
CA LYS A 300 0.79 -4.05 -13.38
C LYS A 300 0.28 -4.46 -11.99
N LEU A 301 0.34 -3.56 -10.99
CA LEU A 301 -0.14 -3.82 -9.64
C LEU A 301 -1.64 -4.09 -9.57
N GLN A 302 -2.45 -3.55 -10.47
CA GLN A 302 -3.88 -3.83 -10.56
C GLN A 302 -4.18 -5.31 -10.91
N ALA A 303 -3.22 -6.06 -11.47
CA ALA A 303 -3.36 -7.48 -11.74
C ALA A 303 -3.00 -8.37 -10.54
N LEU A 304 -2.43 -7.81 -9.46
CA LEU A 304 -1.98 -8.57 -8.29
C LEU A 304 -3.08 -9.41 -7.62
N PRO A 305 -4.30 -8.88 -7.37
CA PRO A 305 -5.37 -9.67 -6.78
C PRO A 305 -5.71 -10.92 -7.59
N GLN A 306 -5.72 -10.78 -8.92
CA GLN A 306 -6.04 -11.89 -9.83
C GLN A 306 -4.97 -12.99 -9.79
N GLN A 307 -3.70 -12.65 -9.72
CA GLN A 307 -2.62 -13.60 -9.57
C GLN A 307 -2.79 -14.43 -8.28
N ILE A 308 -3.06 -13.75 -7.15
CA ILE A 308 -3.27 -14.42 -5.86
C ILE A 308 -4.52 -15.31 -5.89
N VAL A 309 -5.62 -14.85 -6.47
CA VAL A 309 -6.86 -15.63 -6.62
C VAL A 309 -6.58 -16.94 -7.38
N LEU A 310 -5.83 -16.88 -8.48
CA LEU A 310 -5.50 -18.05 -9.28
C LEU A 310 -4.64 -19.07 -8.52
N ILE A 311 -3.68 -18.61 -7.73
CA ILE A 311 -2.80 -19.48 -6.93
C ILE A 311 -3.61 -20.19 -5.83
N MET A 312 -4.56 -19.52 -5.19
CA MET A 312 -5.32 -20.09 -4.07
C MET A 312 -6.58 -20.85 -4.47
N ASN A 313 -6.91 -20.89 -5.75
CA ASN A 313 -8.09 -21.60 -6.23
C ASN A 313 -7.99 -23.12 -6.00
N ASN A 314 -9.16 -23.75 -5.74
CA ASN A 314 -9.33 -25.20 -5.61
C ASN A 314 -8.59 -25.83 -4.42
N LEU A 315 -8.18 -25.05 -3.42
CA LEU A 315 -7.57 -25.56 -2.21
C LEU A 315 -8.64 -25.80 -1.14
N PRO A 316 -8.73 -27.01 -0.55
CA PRO A 316 -9.60 -27.28 0.59
C PRO A 316 -9.07 -26.63 1.89
N CYS A 317 -9.78 -26.83 3.01
CA CYS A 317 -9.31 -26.39 4.32
C CYS A 317 -7.97 -27.03 4.70
N GLY A 318 -7.11 -26.27 5.37
CA GLY A 318 -5.78 -26.72 5.79
C GLY A 318 -4.67 -25.94 5.09
N TYR A 319 -3.43 -26.40 5.29
CA TYR A 319 -2.25 -25.81 4.67
C TYR A 319 -1.86 -26.56 3.39
N PHE A 320 -1.51 -25.80 2.37
CA PHE A 320 -1.00 -26.32 1.09
C PHE A 320 0.21 -25.52 0.66
N ARG A 321 1.19 -26.19 0.08
CA ARG A 321 2.46 -25.58 -0.37
C ARG A 321 2.25 -24.62 -1.55
N ASP A 322 1.15 -24.75 -2.29
CA ASP A 322 0.73 -23.81 -3.33
C ASP A 322 0.77 -22.35 -2.86
N LEU A 323 0.37 -22.11 -1.61
CA LEU A 323 0.33 -20.78 -1.01
C LEU A 323 1.73 -20.15 -0.79
N GLN A 324 2.79 -20.94 -0.89
CA GLN A 324 4.18 -20.45 -0.83
C GLN A 324 4.46 -19.46 -1.96
N ILE A 325 3.99 -19.75 -3.18
CA ILE A 325 4.23 -18.94 -4.38
C ILE A 325 3.63 -17.53 -4.26
N ILE A 326 2.61 -17.34 -3.42
CA ILE A 326 2.02 -16.00 -3.20
C ILE A 326 3.08 -14.97 -2.79
N LYS A 327 4.10 -15.37 -2.02
CA LYS A 327 5.19 -14.48 -1.59
C LYS A 327 5.90 -13.82 -2.77
N GLU A 328 6.05 -14.54 -3.89
CA GLU A 328 6.77 -14.07 -5.08
C GLU A 328 6.14 -12.83 -5.73
N VAL A 329 4.82 -12.71 -5.64
CA VAL A 329 4.07 -11.58 -6.21
C VAL A 329 3.65 -10.57 -5.15
N PHE A 330 3.42 -11.02 -3.91
CA PHE A 330 2.88 -10.21 -2.82
C PHE A 330 3.95 -9.32 -2.16
N ILE A 331 5.10 -9.89 -1.79
CA ILE A 331 6.15 -9.15 -1.08
C ILE A 331 6.72 -8.00 -1.92
N PRO A 332 7.10 -8.18 -3.20
CA PRO A 332 7.64 -7.08 -3.99
C PRO A 332 6.64 -5.95 -4.28
N ALA A 333 5.35 -6.25 -4.26
CA ALA A 333 4.31 -5.27 -4.56
C ALA A 333 4.30 -4.07 -3.59
N PHE A 334 4.67 -4.29 -2.33
CA PHE A 334 4.72 -3.22 -1.34
C PHE A 334 5.79 -2.18 -1.65
N GLN A 335 6.98 -2.62 -2.04
CA GLN A 335 8.04 -1.68 -2.42
C GLN A 335 7.68 -0.94 -3.70
N GLU A 336 7.11 -1.64 -4.68
CA GLU A 336 6.74 -1.03 -5.96
C GLU A 336 5.69 0.09 -5.81
N ILE A 337 4.67 -0.09 -4.94
CA ILE A 337 3.67 0.96 -4.70
C ILE A 337 4.26 2.12 -3.91
N LYS A 338 5.12 1.86 -2.91
CA LYS A 338 5.82 2.92 -2.15
C LYS A 338 6.70 3.77 -3.07
N ASP A 339 7.48 3.15 -3.95
CA ASP A 339 8.30 3.87 -4.93
C ASP A 339 7.44 4.79 -5.81
N CYS A 340 6.26 4.31 -6.24
CA CYS A 340 5.33 5.12 -7.03
C CYS A 340 4.77 6.31 -6.22
N LEU A 341 4.35 6.10 -4.97
CA LEU A 341 3.83 7.14 -4.09
C LEU A 341 4.86 8.24 -3.83
N GLN A 342 6.08 7.86 -3.44
CA GLN A 342 7.18 8.78 -3.15
C GLN A 342 7.53 9.62 -4.38
N MET A 343 7.62 8.99 -5.53
CA MET A 343 7.97 9.69 -6.76
C MET A 343 6.88 10.64 -7.22
N VAL A 344 5.60 10.23 -7.13
CA VAL A 344 4.47 11.11 -7.46
C VAL A 344 4.40 12.29 -6.50
N ALA A 345 4.52 12.07 -5.18
CA ALA A 345 4.52 13.16 -4.19
C ALA A 345 5.66 14.17 -4.46
N TYR A 346 6.86 13.67 -4.73
CA TYR A 346 8.00 14.52 -5.07
C TYR A 346 7.76 15.42 -6.28
N ILE A 347 7.12 14.89 -7.34
CA ILE A 347 6.87 15.65 -8.56
C ILE A 347 5.69 16.61 -8.39
N ILE A 348 4.61 16.17 -7.72
CA ILE A 348 3.44 17.03 -7.47
C ILE A 348 3.83 18.31 -6.71
N ASN A 349 4.74 18.21 -5.75
CA ASN A 349 5.28 19.40 -5.06
C ASN A 349 5.97 20.40 -6.00
N LYS A 350 6.58 19.92 -7.10
CA LYS A 350 7.39 20.72 -8.04
C LYS A 350 6.71 21.05 -9.35
N ILE A 351 5.53 20.49 -9.61
CA ILE A 351 4.80 20.73 -10.87
C ILE A 351 4.45 22.21 -11.02
N GLN A 352 4.63 22.74 -12.20
CA GLN A 352 4.30 24.12 -12.55
C GLN A 352 3.04 24.13 -13.40
N VAL A 353 2.04 24.89 -13.00
CA VAL A 353 0.83 25.10 -13.80
C VAL A 353 0.99 26.25 -14.77
N ASN A 354 0.34 26.18 -15.92
CA ASN A 354 0.26 27.28 -16.86
C ASN A 354 -0.92 28.18 -16.49
N GLU A 355 -0.64 29.30 -15.81
CA GLU A 355 -1.67 30.26 -15.37
C GLU A 355 -2.30 31.04 -16.53
N HIS A 356 -1.67 30.99 -17.74
CA HIS A 356 -2.09 31.72 -18.93
C HIS A 356 -2.78 30.84 -19.99
N ILE A 357 -3.19 29.63 -19.61
CA ILE A 357 -3.78 28.68 -20.58
C ILE A 357 -5.05 29.23 -21.23
N LEU A 358 -5.84 30.04 -20.50
CA LEU A 358 -7.07 30.63 -20.99
C LEU A 358 -6.90 31.93 -21.80
N ASP A 359 -5.67 32.37 -22.02
CA ASP A 359 -5.37 33.46 -22.96
C ASP A 359 -5.57 33.01 -24.42
N ASP A 360 -5.55 31.68 -24.68
CA ASP A 360 -5.82 31.11 -25.99
C ASP A 360 -7.32 31.15 -26.32
N PRO A 361 -7.74 31.88 -27.38
CA PRO A 361 -9.15 32.04 -27.76
C PRO A 361 -9.88 30.74 -28.06
N LYS A 362 -9.17 29.63 -28.34
CA LYS A 362 -9.80 28.32 -28.58
C LYS A 362 -10.61 27.82 -27.37
N TYR A 363 -10.36 28.38 -26.17
CA TYR A 363 -11.09 28.05 -24.95
C TYR A 363 -12.27 28.96 -24.64
N ASP A 364 -12.51 30.01 -25.41
CA ASP A 364 -13.54 31.00 -25.12
C ASP A 364 -14.94 30.39 -25.01
N ASN A 365 -15.25 29.44 -25.88
CA ASN A 365 -16.59 28.79 -25.91
C ASN A 365 -16.87 27.92 -24.66
N MET A 366 -15.89 27.60 -23.84
CA MET A 366 -16.14 26.85 -22.59
C MET A 366 -16.95 27.63 -21.56
N PHE A 367 -16.97 28.98 -21.68
CA PHE A 367 -17.78 29.87 -20.83
C PHE A 367 -19.22 30.03 -21.29
N SER A 368 -19.65 29.35 -22.35
CA SER A 368 -20.98 29.47 -22.92
C SER A 368 -22.11 29.13 -21.92
N VAL A 369 -21.87 28.13 -21.06
CA VAL A 369 -22.84 27.73 -20.01
C VAL A 369 -22.95 28.80 -18.93
N GLU A 370 -21.87 29.47 -18.57
CA GLU A 370 -21.85 30.58 -17.62
C GLU A 370 -22.71 31.73 -18.15
N GLU A 371 -22.63 32.07 -19.44
CA GLU A 371 -23.44 33.09 -20.09
C GLU A 371 -24.93 32.69 -20.15
N VAL A 372 -25.21 31.42 -20.50
CA VAL A 372 -26.61 30.89 -20.47
C VAL A 372 -27.20 31.03 -19.07
N ASN A 373 -26.44 30.67 -18.03
CA ASN A 373 -26.88 30.75 -16.65
C ASN A 373 -27.09 32.22 -16.22
N ARG A 374 -26.20 33.12 -16.62
CA ARG A 374 -26.31 34.57 -16.36
C ARG A 374 -27.56 35.15 -16.96
N LEU A 375 -27.88 34.80 -18.21
CA LEU A 375 -29.10 35.24 -18.90
C LEU A 375 -30.37 34.66 -18.26
N ALA A 376 -30.32 33.40 -17.84
CA ALA A 376 -31.42 32.74 -17.14
C ALA A 376 -31.66 33.38 -15.76
N ALA A 377 -30.63 33.69 -15.01
CA ALA A 377 -30.76 34.41 -13.75
C ALA A 377 -31.32 35.84 -13.93
N ALA A 378 -31.09 36.46 -15.09
CA ALA A 378 -31.67 37.75 -15.47
C ALA A 378 -33.15 37.65 -15.95
N GLY A 379 -33.77 36.46 -15.92
CA GLY A 379 -35.16 36.22 -16.22
C GLY A 379 -35.45 35.69 -17.63
N MET A 380 -34.43 35.41 -18.44
CA MET A 380 -34.64 34.78 -19.75
C MET A 380 -34.95 33.29 -19.57
N PRO A 381 -35.95 32.68 -20.23
CA PRO A 381 -36.14 31.25 -20.22
C PRO A 381 -34.85 30.50 -20.63
N PHE A 382 -34.47 29.47 -19.90
CA PHE A 382 -33.20 28.76 -20.13
C PHE A 382 -33.02 28.30 -21.59
N ARG A 383 -34.06 27.78 -22.23
CA ARG A 383 -33.98 27.33 -23.63
C ARG A 383 -33.76 28.49 -24.62
N ASP A 384 -34.27 29.67 -24.32
CA ASP A 384 -34.07 30.86 -25.15
C ASP A 384 -32.67 31.43 -24.96
N ALA A 385 -32.17 31.44 -23.72
CA ALA A 385 -30.78 31.79 -23.40
C ALA A 385 -29.81 30.85 -24.12
N TYR A 386 -30.02 29.53 -24.02
CA TYR A 386 -29.22 28.51 -24.70
C TYR A 386 -29.19 28.73 -26.22
N LYS A 387 -30.38 28.93 -26.83
CA LYS A 387 -30.48 29.18 -28.28
C LYS A 387 -29.75 30.46 -28.68
N LYS A 388 -29.93 31.54 -27.89
CA LYS A 388 -29.28 32.82 -28.16
C LYS A 388 -27.75 32.68 -28.14
N VAL A 389 -27.20 32.12 -27.07
CA VAL A 389 -25.74 31.92 -26.94
C VAL A 389 -25.21 31.02 -28.06
N GLY A 390 -25.92 29.95 -28.40
CA GLY A 390 -25.56 29.08 -29.52
C GLY A 390 -25.47 29.82 -30.86
N LEU A 391 -26.44 30.70 -31.16
CA LEU A 391 -26.41 31.51 -32.36
C LEU A 391 -25.26 32.55 -32.34
N ASP A 392 -24.98 33.15 -31.18
CA ASP A 392 -23.88 34.10 -31.03
C ASP A 392 -22.54 33.42 -31.29
N ILE A 393 -22.34 32.14 -30.84
CA ILE A 393 -21.17 31.31 -31.14
C ILE A 393 -21.04 31.01 -32.63
N GLU A 394 -22.14 30.55 -33.28
CA GLU A 394 -22.16 30.25 -34.72
C GLU A 394 -21.85 31.48 -35.58
N ALA A 395 -22.33 32.65 -35.14
CA ALA A 395 -22.07 33.93 -35.81
C ALA A 395 -20.68 34.50 -35.53
N GLY A 396 -19.92 33.91 -34.62
CA GLY A 396 -18.60 34.41 -34.19
C GLY A 396 -18.69 35.74 -33.42
N THR A 397 -19.82 36.05 -32.82
CA THR A 397 -20.05 37.26 -32.02
C THR A 397 -20.01 37.02 -30.51
N PHE A 398 -19.87 35.78 -30.09
CA PHE A 398 -19.80 35.42 -28.68
C PHE A 398 -18.49 35.96 -28.07
N THR A 399 -18.61 36.77 -27.03
CA THR A 399 -17.48 37.27 -26.22
C THR A 399 -17.71 36.83 -24.80
N PRO A 400 -16.92 35.91 -24.25
CA PRO A 400 -17.12 35.37 -22.90
C PRO A 400 -16.75 36.38 -21.82
N ASP A 401 -17.55 36.42 -20.75
CA ASP A 401 -17.07 36.84 -19.47
C ASP A 401 -16.32 35.66 -18.83
N LYS A 402 -15.00 35.81 -18.63
CA LYS A 402 -14.14 34.74 -18.05
C LYS A 402 -14.18 34.71 -16.52
N HIS A 403 -15.06 35.49 -15.90
CA HIS A 403 -15.27 35.45 -14.46
C HIS A 403 -16.23 34.30 -14.09
N VAL A 404 -15.75 33.39 -13.27
CA VAL A 404 -16.55 32.25 -12.76
C VAL A 404 -16.77 32.45 -11.26
N ALA A 405 -18.03 32.47 -10.84
CA ALA A 405 -18.45 32.69 -9.45
C ALA A 405 -19.37 31.57 -8.97
N HIS A 406 -18.82 30.38 -8.74
CA HIS A 406 -19.56 29.29 -8.11
C HIS A 406 -19.48 29.39 -6.59
N THR A 407 -20.57 29.09 -5.89
CA THR A 407 -20.67 29.20 -4.42
C THR A 407 -21.04 27.89 -3.74
N HIS A 408 -21.54 26.92 -4.49
CA HIS A 408 -21.91 25.62 -3.93
C HIS A 408 -20.68 24.78 -3.58
N GLU A 409 -20.86 23.85 -2.66
CA GLU A 409 -19.82 22.99 -2.12
C GLU A 409 -19.13 22.17 -3.22
N GLY A 410 -17.80 22.08 -3.14
CA GLY A 410 -16.97 21.29 -4.04
C GLY A 410 -16.81 21.89 -5.45
N SER A 411 -17.12 23.17 -5.67
CA SER A 411 -16.94 23.83 -6.96
C SER A 411 -15.88 24.93 -6.92
N ILE A 412 -15.61 25.54 -8.09
CA ILE A 412 -14.70 26.69 -8.22
C ILE A 412 -15.14 27.80 -7.25
N GLY A 413 -14.22 28.26 -6.39
CA GLY A 413 -14.52 29.25 -5.35
C GLY A 413 -14.94 28.68 -4.00
N ASN A 414 -15.36 27.40 -3.94
CA ASN A 414 -15.69 26.70 -2.69
C ASN A 414 -15.26 25.22 -2.73
N LEU A 415 -13.95 24.98 -2.75
CA LEU A 415 -13.35 23.65 -2.94
C LEU A 415 -13.60 22.65 -1.79
N CYS A 416 -13.99 23.13 -0.61
CA CYS A 416 -14.21 22.32 0.60
C CYS A 416 -13.00 21.48 1.02
N ASN A 417 -11.78 21.92 0.74
CA ASN A 417 -10.55 21.19 1.08
C ASN A 417 -10.43 20.88 2.59
N ASP A 418 -10.93 21.75 3.45
CA ASP A 418 -11.01 21.54 4.91
C ASP A 418 -11.86 20.31 5.28
N ARG A 419 -12.94 20.06 4.52
CA ARG A 419 -13.78 18.87 4.70
C ARG A 419 -13.08 17.61 4.24
N ILE A 420 -12.37 17.68 3.10
CA ILE A 420 -11.59 16.55 2.57
C ILE A 420 -10.47 16.18 3.56
N VAL A 421 -9.76 17.18 4.13
CA VAL A 421 -8.76 16.96 5.19
C VAL A 421 -9.38 16.29 6.41
N SER A 422 -10.55 16.76 6.86
CA SER A 422 -11.25 16.17 8.00
C SER A 422 -11.64 14.71 7.78
N LEU A 423 -12.05 14.34 6.56
CA LEU A 423 -12.34 12.95 6.20
C LEU A 423 -11.06 12.08 6.26
N MET A 424 -9.94 12.56 5.72
CA MET A 424 -8.66 11.86 5.80
C MET A 424 -8.21 11.65 7.24
N ASP A 425 -8.34 12.67 8.10
CA ASP A 425 -7.97 12.58 9.51
C ASP A 425 -8.84 11.55 10.29
N GLN A 426 -10.13 11.46 9.96
CA GLN A 426 -11.01 10.44 10.51
C GLN A 426 -10.56 9.02 10.12
N VAL A 427 -10.23 8.81 8.85
CA VAL A 427 -9.72 7.51 8.39
C VAL A 427 -8.40 7.18 9.05
N TRP A 428 -7.48 8.14 9.09
CA TRP A 428 -6.16 7.99 9.70
C TRP A 428 -6.25 7.53 11.17
N SER A 429 -7.11 8.18 11.94
CA SER A 429 -7.28 7.87 13.37
C SER A 429 -7.76 6.44 13.64
N GLY A 430 -8.38 5.80 12.66
CA GLY A 430 -8.90 4.45 12.77
C GLY A 430 -7.89 3.32 12.53
N PHE A 431 -6.61 3.60 12.21
CA PHE A 431 -5.57 2.58 12.04
C PHE A 431 -4.97 2.09 13.36
N ASN A 432 -4.81 2.96 14.36
CA ASN A 432 -4.21 2.63 15.66
C ASN A 432 -2.79 2.02 15.56
N PHE A 433 -1.93 2.59 14.73
CA PHE A 433 -0.55 2.11 14.52
C PHE A 433 0.32 2.14 15.79
N SER A 434 0.05 3.07 16.71
CA SER A 434 0.80 3.22 17.96
C SER A 434 0.82 1.95 18.80
N LYS A 435 -0.28 1.20 18.87
CA LYS A 435 -0.38 -0.06 19.62
C LYS A 435 0.63 -1.09 19.10
N MET A 436 0.77 -1.20 17.78
CA MET A 436 1.71 -2.12 17.13
C MET A 436 3.15 -1.71 17.43
N GLN A 437 3.49 -0.43 17.27
CA GLN A 437 4.84 0.09 17.51
C GLN A 437 5.25 -0.02 18.99
N GLU A 438 4.33 0.28 19.93
CA GLU A 438 4.59 0.12 21.36
C GLU A 438 4.79 -1.33 21.78
N ALA A 439 4.03 -2.26 21.22
CA ALA A 439 4.17 -3.68 21.49
C ALA A 439 5.53 -4.22 21.03
N GLU A 440 5.96 -3.89 19.82
CA GLU A 440 7.28 -4.24 19.30
C GLU A 440 8.39 -3.68 20.18
N LYS A 441 8.32 -2.39 20.53
CA LYS A 441 9.29 -1.75 21.42
C LYS A 441 9.37 -2.42 22.80
N LYS A 442 8.23 -2.76 23.39
CA LYS A 442 8.17 -3.44 24.69
C LYS A 442 8.75 -4.86 24.61
N LEU A 443 8.45 -5.59 23.55
CA LEU A 443 8.93 -6.94 23.35
C LEU A 443 10.45 -6.96 23.19
N LEU A 444 11.01 -6.05 22.42
CA LEU A 444 12.47 -5.90 22.28
C LEU A 444 13.17 -5.40 23.55
N ALA A 445 12.47 -4.68 24.43
CA ALA A 445 13.00 -4.23 25.71
C ALA A 445 12.85 -5.27 26.85
N SER A 446 12.08 -6.37 26.67
CA SER A 446 11.86 -7.39 27.69
C SER A 446 13.15 -8.08 28.12
N GLU A 447 13.35 -8.38 29.41
CA GLU A 447 14.54 -9.04 29.97
C GLU A 447 14.37 -10.56 30.14
#